data_53dafd22bae4a268a5ebc7264c793961
#
_entry.id   53dafd22bae4a268a5ebc7264c793961
#
_cell.length_a   1.000
_cell.length_b   1.000
_cell.length_c   1.000
_cell.angle_alpha   90.00
_cell.angle_beta   90.00
_cell.angle_gamma   90.00
#
_symmetry.space_group_name_H-M   'P 1'
#
loop_
_entity.id
_entity.type
_entity.pdbx_description
1 polymer ?
#
loop_
_entity_poly.entity_id
_entity_poly.type
_entity_poly.pdbx_seq_one_letter_code
_entity_poly.pdbx_strand_id
1 'polypeptide(L)'
;PMYATIDAITEYGNSGLGDRPLIMCEFSHAMGNSNGSLDEYVRAFETVPGLQGGFVWEWKDHGLRQVLPDGRERLAYGGQFGDEPNDANFVADGLMHADLTAHPAMRELMWVHRPVSVTAAPSGISGEVVVHNRLHFTRASGLTGRWELLVDGLPVSAGDIDADIEPGGSRKHDLALAVPPKVEAHLRFTWCTRENSAWSNAGHVVAWDEVELTPSRTATSPDDGGSTGTNGVGGVATDVRPVLTLWRPPTDNDGMKLAPHLWPMFGKSLGRWIEQGLTTRDHETLVGHSHERHVRADGSVVHTHVVDVPHELDDLPRVGVRFDLPEGFTRVRWFGFGPHETYPDRKSSALTGVWESDPDELPYLVPQEHGLRMQCRWMEFLSGSASSGGEVIRVSAVGQPLHMSALLHTPEDLYDTAEQGLLPRRDCLTVHVDVAHRGLGTASCGPDTLPAHRVRPGRHEFSYVISRRTV
;
A
#
# COMPACT_ATOMS: atom_id res chain seq x y z
N PRO A 1 -2.59 28.72 3.78
CA PRO A 1 -3.74 28.00 3.21
C PRO A 1 -3.93 26.66 3.90
N MET A 2 -5.11 26.08 3.72
CA MET A 2 -5.55 24.81 4.28
C MET A 2 -5.99 23.91 3.12
N TYR A 3 -5.46 22.70 3.01
CA TYR A 3 -5.77 21.69 1.99
C TYR A 3 -5.70 22.16 0.53
N ALA A 4 -4.79 23.07 0.22
CA ALA A 4 -4.56 23.48 -1.17
C ALA A 4 -3.98 22.32 -2.00
N THR A 5 -4.31 22.28 -3.30
CA THR A 5 -3.74 21.29 -4.22
C THR A 5 -2.25 21.53 -4.46
N ILE A 6 -1.51 20.49 -4.86
CA ILE A 6 -0.08 20.59 -5.22
C ILE A 6 0.11 21.63 -6.34
N ASP A 7 -0.78 21.65 -7.32
CA ASP A 7 -0.72 22.63 -8.43
C ASP A 7 -0.87 24.07 -7.91
N ALA A 8 -1.83 24.33 -7.00
CA ALA A 8 -2.07 25.66 -6.45
C ALA A 8 -0.88 26.19 -5.62
N ILE A 9 -0.27 25.33 -4.77
CA ILE A 9 0.92 25.74 -4.00
C ILE A 9 2.14 25.92 -4.90
N THR A 10 2.29 25.10 -5.94
CA THR A 10 3.38 25.20 -6.91
C THR A 10 3.25 26.47 -7.74
N GLU A 11 2.05 26.80 -8.19
CA GLU A 11 1.77 28.08 -8.88
C GLU A 11 2.12 29.28 -8.00
N TYR A 12 1.68 29.28 -6.72
CA TYR A 12 2.04 30.34 -5.79
C TYR A 12 3.56 30.46 -5.61
N GLY A 13 4.26 29.34 -5.35
CA GLY A 13 5.69 29.34 -5.11
C GLY A 13 6.51 29.86 -6.31
N ASN A 14 6.05 29.59 -7.53
CA ASN A 14 6.71 30.02 -8.78
C ASN A 14 6.27 31.42 -9.23
N SER A 15 5.21 32.00 -8.69
CA SER A 15 4.65 33.28 -9.14
C SER A 15 5.55 34.47 -8.83
N GLY A 16 6.42 34.37 -7.82
CA GLY A 16 7.23 35.48 -7.32
C GLY A 16 6.42 36.65 -6.72
N LEU A 17 5.11 36.46 -6.51
CA LEU A 17 4.18 37.49 -6.02
C LEU A 17 4.24 37.65 -4.50
N GLY A 18 4.77 36.64 -3.78
CA GLY A 18 4.83 36.63 -2.31
C GLY A 18 6.20 37.06 -1.79
N ASP A 19 6.21 37.94 -0.80
CA ASP A 19 7.39 38.32 0.01
C ASP A 19 7.57 37.37 1.22
N ARG A 20 6.67 36.42 1.39
CA ARG A 20 6.62 35.48 2.52
C ARG A 20 6.54 34.04 2.01
N PRO A 21 7.16 33.08 2.72
CA PRO A 21 7.03 31.68 2.38
C PRO A 21 5.57 31.19 2.60
N LEU A 22 5.13 30.26 1.75
CA LEU A 22 3.88 29.57 1.96
C LEU A 22 4.10 28.41 2.93
N ILE A 23 3.30 28.38 3.99
CA ILE A 23 3.18 27.26 4.93
C ILE A 23 1.72 26.85 4.95
N MET A 24 1.44 25.58 4.70
CA MET A 24 0.09 25.03 4.83
C MET A 24 -0.20 24.77 6.31
N CYS A 25 -1.22 25.45 6.87
CA CYS A 25 -1.62 25.20 8.27
C CYS A 25 -2.20 23.77 8.43
N GLU A 26 -2.77 23.22 7.37
CA GLU A 26 -3.23 21.83 7.29
C GLU A 26 -3.05 21.29 5.87
N PHE A 27 -2.59 20.03 5.75
CA PHE A 27 -2.58 19.26 4.51
C PHE A 27 -2.62 17.76 4.81
N SER A 28 -2.91 16.95 3.80
CA SER A 28 -2.90 15.48 3.90
C SER A 28 -3.74 14.96 5.07
N HIS A 29 -5.07 15.21 5.02
CA HIS A 29 -6.01 14.78 6.05
C HIS A 29 -5.94 13.27 6.27
N ALA A 30 -5.67 12.82 7.51
CA ALA A 30 -5.28 11.45 7.83
C ALA A 30 -6.46 10.55 8.23
N MET A 31 -7.67 10.85 7.81
CA MET A 31 -8.87 10.12 8.19
C MET A 31 -8.93 8.73 7.55
N GLY A 32 -8.87 7.69 8.38
CA GLY A 32 -8.93 6.30 7.95
C GLY A 32 -7.77 5.90 7.03
N ASN A 33 -8.04 5.11 5.99
CA ASN A 33 -7.06 4.73 4.98
C ASN A 33 -6.82 5.90 4.01
N SER A 34 -5.82 6.72 4.29
CA SER A 34 -5.61 8.05 3.73
C SER A 34 -4.14 8.36 3.44
N ASN A 35 -3.82 9.67 3.33
CA ASN A 35 -2.48 10.23 3.10
C ASN A 35 -1.87 9.82 1.76
N GLY A 36 -2.69 9.72 0.72
CA GLY A 36 -2.19 9.62 -0.66
C GLY A 36 -1.41 10.85 -1.08
N SER A 37 -0.44 10.68 -1.97
CA SER A 37 0.40 11.75 -2.56
C SER A 37 1.22 12.56 -1.55
N LEU A 38 1.55 11.98 -0.39
CA LEU A 38 2.33 12.66 0.64
C LEU A 38 3.76 13.00 0.15
N ASP A 39 4.36 12.11 -0.63
CA ASP A 39 5.69 12.32 -1.21
C ASP A 39 5.69 13.41 -2.29
N GLU A 40 4.63 13.54 -3.09
CA GLU A 40 4.48 14.61 -4.07
C GLU A 40 4.36 15.98 -3.38
N TYR A 41 3.61 16.09 -2.27
CA TYR A 41 3.55 17.32 -1.47
C TYR A 41 4.92 17.69 -0.90
N VAL A 42 5.60 16.75 -0.25
CA VAL A 42 6.91 17.01 0.37
C VAL A 42 7.95 17.36 -0.71
N ARG A 43 7.92 16.71 -1.85
CA ARG A 43 8.76 17.06 -2.99
C ARG A 43 8.50 18.49 -3.48
N ALA A 44 7.25 18.92 -3.57
CA ALA A 44 6.92 20.30 -3.93
C ALA A 44 7.49 21.28 -2.88
N PHE A 45 7.32 21.00 -1.59
CA PHE A 45 7.89 21.82 -0.52
C PHE A 45 9.41 21.94 -0.58
N GLU A 46 10.11 20.88 -0.99
CA GLU A 46 11.58 20.85 -1.06
C GLU A 46 12.14 21.49 -2.34
N THR A 47 11.38 21.50 -3.44
CA THR A 47 11.92 21.88 -4.76
C THR A 47 11.38 23.18 -5.30
N VAL A 48 10.22 23.64 -4.86
CA VAL A 48 9.60 24.87 -5.37
C VAL A 48 9.98 26.06 -4.49
N PRO A 49 10.63 27.10 -5.03
CA PRO A 49 10.97 28.30 -4.28
C PRO A 49 9.71 28.94 -3.65
N GLY A 50 9.87 29.48 -2.42
CA GLY A 50 8.76 30.12 -1.72
C GLY A 50 7.81 29.18 -1.00
N LEU A 51 7.96 27.86 -1.13
CA LEU A 51 7.29 26.88 -0.28
C LEU A 51 8.18 26.52 0.92
N GLN A 52 7.59 26.35 2.09
CA GLN A 52 8.32 26.03 3.33
C GLN A 52 7.89 24.71 3.94
N GLY A 53 6.66 24.23 3.66
CA GLY A 53 6.11 23.00 4.21
C GLY A 53 4.67 23.15 4.67
N GLY A 54 4.25 22.26 5.55
CA GLY A 54 2.89 22.24 6.10
C GLY A 54 2.78 21.28 7.28
N PHE A 55 1.59 21.27 7.89
CA PHE A 55 1.27 20.40 9.01
C PHE A 55 0.21 19.38 8.59
N VAL A 56 0.52 18.09 8.75
CA VAL A 56 -0.46 17.02 8.51
C VAL A 56 -1.57 17.11 9.53
N TRP A 57 -2.82 17.06 9.11
CA TRP A 57 -3.96 16.95 9.98
C TRP A 57 -4.39 15.48 10.04
N GLU A 58 -4.21 14.77 11.16
CA GLU A 58 -3.46 15.25 12.31
C GLU A 58 -2.64 14.12 12.95
N TRP A 59 -2.16 14.33 14.18
CA TRP A 59 -1.25 13.41 14.83
C TRP A 59 -1.93 12.13 15.33
N LYS A 60 -3.12 12.26 15.95
CA LYS A 60 -3.75 11.17 16.68
C LYS A 60 -5.28 11.24 16.62
N ASP A 61 -5.92 10.10 16.41
CA ASP A 61 -7.38 9.96 16.55
C ASP A 61 -7.87 10.43 17.91
N HIS A 62 -9.03 11.06 17.95
CA HIS A 62 -9.68 11.55 19.18
C HIS A 62 -10.65 10.53 19.80
N GLY A 63 -10.61 9.28 19.38
CA GLY A 63 -11.45 8.20 19.94
C GLY A 63 -11.30 8.08 21.46
N LEU A 64 -12.44 7.97 22.14
CA LEU A 64 -12.49 7.82 23.60
C LEU A 64 -12.71 6.36 23.97
N ARG A 65 -11.93 5.84 24.94
CA ARG A 65 -12.12 4.47 25.43
C ARG A 65 -13.48 4.32 26.09
N GLN A 66 -14.28 3.40 25.59
CA GLN A 66 -15.60 3.06 26.12
C GLN A 66 -15.67 1.56 26.41
N VAL A 67 -16.15 1.22 27.62
CA VAL A 67 -16.47 -0.16 28.02
C VAL A 67 -17.96 -0.36 27.79
N LEU A 68 -18.31 -1.33 26.94
CA LEU A 68 -19.69 -1.68 26.65
C LEU A 68 -20.31 -2.52 27.74
N PRO A 69 -21.67 -2.61 27.82
CA PRO A 69 -22.36 -3.41 28.88
C PRO A 69 -21.99 -4.91 28.90
N ASP A 70 -21.53 -5.45 27.77
CA ASP A 70 -21.06 -6.83 27.62
C ASP A 70 -19.56 -7.02 27.99
N GLY A 71 -18.89 -5.94 28.43
CA GLY A 71 -17.49 -5.93 28.83
C GLY A 71 -16.49 -5.75 27.71
N ARG A 72 -16.91 -5.68 26.45
CA ARG A 72 -16.03 -5.33 25.33
C ARG A 72 -15.60 -3.86 25.43
N GLU A 73 -14.38 -3.58 24.98
CA GLU A 73 -13.87 -2.21 24.88
C GLU A 73 -13.87 -1.75 23.41
N ARG A 74 -14.12 -0.46 23.20
CA ARG A 74 -13.94 0.19 21.90
C ARG A 74 -13.34 1.57 22.06
N LEU A 75 -12.77 2.10 20.97
CA LEU A 75 -12.48 3.52 20.80
C LEU A 75 -13.71 4.16 20.18
N ALA A 76 -14.46 4.92 20.96
CA ALA A 76 -15.74 5.50 20.57
C ALA A 76 -15.54 6.85 19.87
N TYR A 77 -16.42 7.14 18.93
CA TYR A 77 -16.49 8.39 18.18
C TYR A 77 -17.89 9.02 18.29
N GLY A 78 -18.17 10.09 17.53
CA GLY A 78 -19.41 10.87 17.62
C GLY A 78 -20.66 10.02 17.52
N GLY A 79 -21.63 10.30 18.39
CA GLY A 79 -22.91 9.58 18.52
C GLY A 79 -22.85 8.32 19.39
N GLN A 80 -21.67 7.75 19.64
CA GLN A 80 -21.55 6.49 20.39
C GLN A 80 -21.71 6.63 21.91
N PHE A 81 -21.78 7.87 22.41
CA PHE A 81 -22.19 8.19 23.78
C PHE A 81 -23.61 8.73 23.87
N GLY A 82 -24.39 8.69 22.77
CA GLY A 82 -25.74 9.24 22.70
C GLY A 82 -25.76 10.76 22.49
N ASP A 83 -24.64 11.33 22.08
CA ASP A 83 -24.50 12.75 21.76
C ASP A 83 -25.14 13.09 20.41
N GLU A 84 -25.94 14.17 20.40
CA GLU A 84 -26.57 14.74 19.22
C GLU A 84 -26.58 16.28 19.32
N PRO A 85 -26.19 17.00 18.22
CA PRO A 85 -25.69 16.47 16.96
C PRO A 85 -24.26 15.95 17.05
N ASN A 86 -23.83 15.13 16.07
CA ASN A 86 -22.46 14.63 15.96
C ASN A 86 -22.05 14.44 14.49
N ASP A 87 -20.75 14.31 14.24
CA ASP A 87 -20.16 14.09 12.93
C ASP A 87 -19.56 12.68 12.78
N ALA A 88 -20.10 11.70 13.52
CA ALA A 88 -19.71 10.30 13.50
C ALA A 88 -18.18 10.13 13.70
N ASN A 89 -17.49 9.44 12.76
CA ASN A 89 -16.06 9.18 12.85
C ASN A 89 -15.15 10.33 12.37
N PHE A 90 -15.69 11.56 12.16
CA PHE A 90 -14.91 12.75 11.79
C PHE A 90 -14.09 13.29 12.98
N VAL A 91 -13.52 12.39 13.72
CA VAL A 91 -12.60 12.54 14.86
C VAL A 91 -11.55 11.43 14.85
N ALA A 92 -11.61 10.52 13.86
CA ALA A 92 -10.66 9.44 13.64
C ALA A 92 -9.79 9.81 12.41
N ASP A 93 -9.06 10.90 12.53
CA ASP A 93 -8.32 11.60 11.47
C ASP A 93 -6.82 11.74 11.79
N GLY A 94 -6.33 10.90 12.68
CA GLY A 94 -4.93 10.86 13.08
C GLY A 94 -4.05 9.93 12.23
N LEU A 95 -2.74 10.22 12.25
CA LEU A 95 -1.70 9.30 11.77
C LEU A 95 -1.49 8.11 12.72
N MET A 96 -2.07 8.19 13.90
CA MET A 96 -2.04 7.17 14.95
C MET A 96 -3.44 6.98 15.51
N HIS A 97 -3.73 5.77 15.96
CA HIS A 97 -4.92 5.50 16.77
C HIS A 97 -4.92 6.27 18.09
N ALA A 98 -6.06 6.35 18.76
CA ALA A 98 -6.18 6.99 20.05
C ALA A 98 -5.31 6.36 21.16
N ASP A 99 -4.91 5.09 21.00
CA ASP A 99 -3.99 4.37 21.89
C ASP A 99 -2.51 4.50 21.49
N LEU A 100 -2.19 5.33 20.48
CA LEU A 100 -0.86 5.58 19.94
C LEU A 100 -0.27 4.41 19.10
N THR A 101 -1.06 3.44 18.69
CA THR A 101 -0.63 2.53 17.62
C THR A 101 -0.64 3.26 16.27
N ALA A 102 0.40 3.03 15.47
CA ALA A 102 0.58 3.75 14.20
C ALA A 102 -0.36 3.21 13.11
N HIS A 103 -1.01 4.10 12.37
CA HIS A 103 -1.64 3.75 11.09
C HIS A 103 -0.58 3.45 10.02
N PRO A 104 -0.89 2.67 8.97
CA PRO A 104 0.04 2.40 7.87
C PRO A 104 0.66 3.66 7.24
N ALA A 105 -0.09 4.76 7.17
CA ALA A 105 0.37 6.05 6.66
C ALA A 105 1.56 6.67 7.43
N MET A 106 1.75 6.31 8.70
CA MET A 106 2.90 6.77 9.48
C MET A 106 4.23 6.33 8.86
N ARG A 107 4.27 5.17 8.19
CA ARG A 107 5.46 4.71 7.47
C ARG A 107 5.83 5.63 6.32
N GLU A 108 4.82 6.09 5.57
CA GLU A 108 5.03 7.05 4.48
C GLU A 108 5.54 8.39 5.02
N LEU A 109 4.97 8.88 6.13
CA LEU A 109 5.43 10.10 6.80
C LEU A 109 6.90 9.99 7.26
N MET A 110 7.26 8.87 7.89
CA MET A 110 8.66 8.62 8.30
C MET A 110 9.60 8.66 7.09
N TRP A 111 9.21 8.03 5.99
CA TRP A 111 10.04 7.95 4.80
C TRP A 111 10.23 9.30 4.11
N VAL A 112 9.18 10.10 3.94
CA VAL A 112 9.30 11.41 3.28
C VAL A 112 10.18 12.38 4.10
N HIS A 113 10.21 12.24 5.42
CA HIS A 113 11.03 13.06 6.33
C HIS A 113 12.35 12.41 6.76
N ARG A 114 12.77 11.33 6.12
CA ARG A 114 14.01 10.64 6.47
C ARG A 114 15.23 11.58 6.36
N PRO A 115 16.18 11.53 7.31
CA PRO A 115 17.33 12.42 7.35
C PRO A 115 18.38 12.13 6.28
N VAL A 116 18.39 10.92 5.73
CA VAL A 116 19.31 10.46 4.69
C VAL A 116 18.55 9.78 3.59
N SER A 117 18.94 9.98 2.34
CA SER A 117 18.40 9.25 1.20
C SER A 117 19.50 8.66 0.34
N VAL A 118 19.18 7.58 -0.38
CA VAL A 118 20.11 6.91 -1.29
C VAL A 118 19.48 6.81 -2.67
N THR A 119 20.28 7.12 -3.70
CA THR A 119 19.89 6.99 -5.11
C THR A 119 20.94 6.20 -5.87
N ALA A 120 20.54 5.58 -6.99
CA ALA A 120 21.52 5.04 -7.94
C ALA A 120 22.42 6.17 -8.45
N ALA A 121 23.71 5.87 -8.67
CA ALA A 121 24.61 6.85 -9.26
C ALA A 121 24.24 7.12 -10.73
N PRO A 122 24.44 8.38 -11.23
CA PRO A 122 24.15 8.73 -12.62
C PRO A 122 24.93 7.92 -13.66
N SER A 123 26.03 7.27 -13.25
CA SER A 123 26.83 6.38 -14.10
C SER A 123 26.07 5.16 -14.60
N GLY A 124 24.98 4.76 -13.91
CA GLY A 124 24.25 3.52 -14.20
C GLY A 124 25.03 2.23 -13.89
N ILE A 125 26.22 2.34 -13.26
CA ILE A 125 27.02 1.18 -12.86
C ILE A 125 26.37 0.51 -11.66
N SER A 126 26.12 -0.78 -11.76
CA SER A 126 25.54 -1.56 -10.68
C SER A 126 26.42 -1.53 -9.42
N GLY A 127 25.84 -1.15 -8.29
CA GLY A 127 26.54 -0.99 -7.01
C GLY A 127 27.09 0.41 -6.74
N GLU A 128 27.13 1.29 -7.73
CA GLU A 128 27.42 2.70 -7.46
C GLU A 128 26.17 3.44 -6.99
N VAL A 129 26.25 4.03 -5.80
CA VAL A 129 25.14 4.76 -5.19
C VAL A 129 25.61 6.12 -4.67
N VAL A 130 24.67 7.04 -4.54
CA VAL A 130 24.90 8.35 -3.93
C VAL A 130 24.06 8.45 -2.66
N VAL A 131 24.71 8.67 -1.54
CA VAL A 131 24.09 8.94 -0.25
C VAL A 131 23.98 10.45 -0.07
N HIS A 132 22.80 10.95 0.26
CA HIS A 132 22.51 12.37 0.46
C HIS A 132 22.14 12.61 1.93
N ASN A 133 22.81 13.57 2.58
CA ASN A 133 22.35 14.10 3.86
C ASN A 133 21.28 15.17 3.61
N ARG A 134 20.05 14.90 3.99
CA ARG A 134 18.90 15.80 3.80
C ARG A 134 18.71 16.79 4.96
N LEU A 135 19.54 16.67 6.02
CA LEU A 135 19.52 17.61 7.15
C LEU A 135 20.14 18.94 6.73
N HIS A 136 19.53 20.04 7.13
CA HIS A 136 19.98 21.39 6.77
C HIS A 136 21.15 21.89 7.62
N PHE A 137 21.28 21.42 8.86
CA PHE A 137 22.21 22.01 9.85
C PHE A 137 23.09 20.98 10.56
N THR A 138 22.85 19.68 10.35
CA THR A 138 23.49 18.60 11.12
C THR A 138 24.19 17.62 10.20
N ARG A 139 25.44 17.26 10.53
CA ARG A 139 26.14 16.12 9.90
C ARG A 139 25.37 14.83 10.17
N ALA A 140 25.38 13.93 9.19
CA ALA A 140 24.75 12.63 9.35
C ALA A 140 25.61 11.61 10.12
N SER A 141 26.75 12.03 10.72
CA SER A 141 27.66 11.15 11.49
C SER A 141 27.04 10.47 12.72
N GLY A 142 25.92 11.01 13.23
CA GLY A 142 25.12 10.39 14.29
C GLY A 142 24.36 9.14 13.88
N LEU A 143 24.45 8.73 12.60
CA LEU A 143 23.78 7.56 12.04
C LEU A 143 24.78 6.43 11.74
N THR A 144 24.28 5.21 11.77
CA THR A 144 24.94 4.03 11.24
C THR A 144 24.15 3.50 10.05
N GLY A 145 24.81 3.27 8.93
CA GLY A 145 24.19 2.75 7.71
C GLY A 145 24.56 1.30 7.44
N ARG A 146 23.57 0.55 6.95
CA ARG A 146 23.75 -0.81 6.47
C ARG A 146 23.12 -0.96 5.11
N TRP A 147 23.77 -1.69 4.20
CA TRP A 147 23.20 -2.11 2.93
C TRP A 147 22.99 -3.62 2.89
N GLU A 148 22.01 -4.07 2.14
CA GLU A 148 21.71 -5.49 1.88
C GLU A 148 21.41 -5.67 0.39
N LEU A 149 22.08 -6.62 -0.25
CA LEU A 149 21.71 -7.09 -1.59
C LEU A 149 20.65 -8.17 -1.45
N LEU A 150 19.48 -7.92 -2.04
CA LEU A 150 18.40 -8.89 -2.14
C LEU A 150 18.36 -9.47 -3.54
N VAL A 151 18.19 -10.79 -3.62
CA VAL A 151 17.97 -11.54 -4.87
C VAL A 151 16.66 -12.29 -4.75
N ASP A 152 15.76 -12.06 -5.69
CA ASP A 152 14.39 -12.62 -5.69
C ASP A 152 13.68 -12.43 -4.32
N GLY A 153 13.88 -11.24 -3.73
CA GLY A 153 13.29 -10.82 -2.46
C GLY A 153 13.98 -11.32 -1.19
N LEU A 154 15.07 -12.10 -1.29
CA LEU A 154 15.80 -12.65 -0.15
C LEU A 154 17.19 -12.04 -0.02
N PRO A 155 17.66 -11.70 1.20
CA PRO A 155 18.99 -11.14 1.41
C PRO A 155 20.07 -12.19 1.14
N VAL A 156 21.09 -11.83 0.33
CA VAL A 156 22.21 -12.70 -0.05
C VAL A 156 23.57 -12.16 0.40
N SER A 157 23.70 -10.85 0.54
CA SER A 157 24.89 -10.22 1.11
C SER A 157 24.56 -8.89 1.76
N ALA A 158 25.41 -8.41 2.64
CA ALA A 158 25.22 -7.16 3.36
C ALA A 158 26.57 -6.57 3.79
N GLY A 159 26.56 -5.29 4.12
CA GLY A 159 27.73 -4.58 4.65
C GLY A 159 27.34 -3.23 5.24
N ASP A 160 28.32 -2.57 5.79
CA ASP A 160 28.14 -1.22 6.35
C ASP A 160 28.38 -0.16 5.27
N ILE A 161 27.75 1.01 5.45
CA ILE A 161 27.93 2.18 4.61
C ILE A 161 28.02 3.43 5.48
N ASP A 162 28.98 4.33 5.16
CA ASP A 162 29.22 5.53 5.94
C ASP A 162 28.23 6.64 5.60
N ALA A 163 27.73 7.29 6.65
CA ALA A 163 26.82 8.44 6.58
C ALA A 163 27.49 9.77 7.01
N ASP A 164 28.79 9.79 7.27
CA ASP A 164 29.45 11.01 7.72
C ASP A 164 29.57 12.04 6.58
N ILE A 165 28.47 12.73 6.33
CA ILE A 165 28.27 13.68 5.24
C ILE A 165 27.82 15.03 5.82
N GLU A 166 28.38 16.13 5.31
CA GLU A 166 27.97 17.49 5.68
C GLU A 166 26.49 17.77 5.42
N PRO A 167 25.86 18.73 6.13
CA PRO A 167 24.49 19.15 5.88
C PRO A 167 24.25 19.50 4.41
N GLY A 168 23.18 18.92 3.80
CA GLY A 168 22.85 19.12 2.40
C GLY A 168 23.86 18.53 1.41
N GLY A 169 24.92 17.88 1.90
CA GLY A 169 25.96 17.25 1.07
C GLY A 169 25.58 15.87 0.56
N SER A 170 26.44 15.33 -0.30
CA SER A 170 26.30 13.98 -0.81
C SER A 170 27.66 13.29 -0.95
N ARG A 171 27.65 11.96 -0.90
CA ARG A 171 28.84 11.12 -1.10
C ARG A 171 28.52 9.94 -1.99
N LYS A 172 29.38 9.72 -3.00
CA LYS A 172 29.33 8.52 -3.84
C LYS A 172 30.00 7.34 -3.11
N HIS A 173 29.37 6.18 -3.19
CA HIS A 173 29.91 4.90 -2.74
C HIS A 173 29.92 3.92 -3.91
N ASP A 174 30.93 3.08 -3.95
CA ASP A 174 31.05 1.93 -4.85
C ASP A 174 31.02 0.66 -4.00
N LEU A 175 29.90 -0.04 -4.08
CA LEU A 175 29.70 -1.29 -3.37
C LEU A 175 30.12 -2.43 -4.32
N ALA A 176 31.12 -3.20 -3.94
CA ALA A 176 31.60 -4.34 -4.72
C ALA A 176 30.53 -5.46 -4.71
N LEU A 177 29.54 -5.37 -5.59
CA LEU A 177 28.43 -6.30 -5.66
C LEU A 177 28.67 -7.41 -6.69
N ALA A 178 28.30 -8.64 -6.34
CA ALA A 178 28.19 -9.76 -7.25
C ALA A 178 26.72 -10.10 -7.48
N VAL A 179 26.09 -9.48 -8.47
CA VAL A 179 24.68 -9.73 -8.84
C VAL A 179 24.66 -10.91 -9.81
N PRO A 180 23.98 -12.04 -9.48
CA PRO A 180 23.83 -13.16 -10.38
C PRO A 180 23.08 -12.74 -11.67
N PRO A 181 23.33 -13.38 -12.82
CA PRO A 181 22.55 -13.11 -14.01
C PRO A 181 21.13 -13.68 -13.92
N LYS A 182 20.19 -13.04 -14.60
CA LYS A 182 18.79 -13.51 -14.75
C LYS A 182 18.02 -13.64 -13.43
N VAL A 183 18.32 -12.79 -12.44
CA VAL A 183 17.55 -12.64 -11.19
C VAL A 183 16.96 -11.26 -11.08
N GLU A 184 15.96 -11.11 -10.24
CA GLU A 184 15.53 -9.80 -9.75
C GLU A 184 16.41 -9.40 -8.57
N ALA A 185 17.03 -8.22 -8.61
CA ALA A 185 17.95 -7.78 -7.56
C ALA A 185 17.69 -6.34 -7.11
N HIS A 186 17.68 -6.14 -5.81
CA HIS A 186 17.50 -4.87 -5.14
C HIS A 186 18.59 -4.62 -4.14
N LEU A 187 18.98 -3.37 -3.97
CA LEU A 187 19.93 -2.94 -2.96
C LEU A 187 19.19 -2.08 -1.94
N ARG A 188 19.01 -2.62 -0.74
CA ARG A 188 18.31 -1.97 0.37
C ARG A 188 19.28 -1.29 1.30
N PHE A 189 18.90 -0.12 1.80
CA PHE A 189 19.66 0.66 2.77
C PHE A 189 18.81 0.89 4.01
N THR A 190 19.44 0.78 5.18
CA THR A 190 18.80 1.08 6.47
C THR A 190 19.75 1.94 7.30
N TRP A 191 19.21 3.00 7.89
CA TRP A 191 19.95 3.94 8.71
C TRP A 191 19.35 3.99 10.11
N CYS A 192 20.21 3.84 11.11
CA CYS A 192 19.81 3.79 12.52
C CYS A 192 20.56 4.86 13.31
N THR A 193 19.97 5.31 14.43
CA THR A 193 20.66 6.14 15.40
C THR A 193 21.87 5.39 15.98
N ARG A 194 23.02 6.07 16.06
CA ARG A 194 24.27 5.49 16.59
C ARG A 194 24.27 5.39 18.11
N GLU A 195 23.65 6.34 18.78
CA GLU A 195 23.68 6.50 20.24
C GLU A 195 22.25 6.66 20.80
N ASN A 196 22.13 6.47 22.11
CA ASN A 196 20.90 6.79 22.81
C ASN A 196 20.67 8.30 22.85
N SER A 197 19.43 8.72 22.71
CA SER A 197 18.99 10.11 22.83
C SER A 197 17.80 10.23 23.79
N ALA A 198 17.28 11.44 23.98
CA ALA A 198 16.08 11.66 24.79
C ALA A 198 14.81 11.05 24.17
N TRP A 199 14.81 10.75 22.87
CA TRP A 199 13.63 10.29 22.11
C TRP A 199 13.81 8.90 21.49
N SER A 200 15.04 8.35 21.41
CA SER A 200 15.27 7.00 20.85
C SER A 200 16.46 6.30 21.48
N ASN A 201 16.42 4.98 21.48
CA ASN A 201 17.59 4.17 21.77
C ASN A 201 18.51 4.07 20.54
N ALA A 202 19.79 3.74 20.76
CA ALA A 202 20.69 3.36 19.69
C ALA A 202 20.11 2.17 18.89
N GLY A 203 20.29 2.18 17.56
CA GLY A 203 19.70 1.20 16.67
C GLY A 203 18.27 1.50 16.20
N HIS A 204 17.68 2.64 16.61
CA HIS A 204 16.37 3.06 16.10
C HIS A 204 16.46 3.43 14.61
N VAL A 205 15.64 2.80 13.78
CA VAL A 205 15.60 3.05 12.33
C VAL A 205 14.97 4.41 12.05
N VAL A 206 15.71 5.28 11.36
CA VAL A 206 15.28 6.64 11.01
C VAL A 206 15.20 6.88 9.50
N ALA A 207 15.79 6.02 8.68
CA ALA A 207 15.71 6.12 7.23
C ALA A 207 15.90 4.76 6.56
N TRP A 208 15.31 4.60 5.40
CA TRP A 208 15.56 3.47 4.50
C TRP A 208 15.29 3.89 3.06
N ASP A 209 15.98 3.20 2.14
CA ASP A 209 15.78 3.33 0.70
C ASP A 209 16.03 2.01 0.01
N GLU A 210 15.58 1.88 -1.22
CA GLU A 210 15.85 0.74 -2.07
C GLU A 210 16.20 1.22 -3.48
N VAL A 211 17.23 0.62 -4.06
CA VAL A 211 17.66 0.85 -5.44
C VAL A 211 17.44 -0.45 -6.21
N GLU A 212 16.63 -0.42 -7.26
CA GLU A 212 16.48 -1.53 -8.18
C GLU A 212 17.75 -1.68 -9.03
N LEU A 213 18.37 -2.86 -8.99
CA LEU A 213 19.58 -3.17 -9.78
C LEU A 213 19.23 -3.90 -11.07
N THR A 214 18.20 -4.74 -11.03
CA THR A 214 17.65 -5.46 -12.19
C THR A 214 16.13 -5.45 -12.10
N PRO A 215 15.43 -5.33 -13.24
CA PRO A 215 13.97 -5.16 -13.25
C PRO A 215 13.24 -6.37 -12.67
N SER A 216 12.01 -6.11 -12.23
CA SER A 216 11.10 -7.12 -11.72
C SER A 216 10.91 -8.28 -12.70
N ARG A 217 10.83 -9.50 -12.16
CA ARG A 217 10.67 -10.72 -12.95
C ARG A 217 9.41 -11.47 -12.54
N THR A 218 8.50 -11.56 -13.49
CA THR A 218 7.37 -12.49 -13.46
C THR A 218 7.58 -13.55 -14.54
N ALA A 219 6.80 -14.62 -14.55
CA ALA A 219 6.81 -15.54 -15.69
C ALA A 219 6.53 -14.77 -17.00
N THR A 220 7.32 -15.03 -18.05
CA THR A 220 7.25 -14.28 -19.30
C THR A 220 6.11 -14.74 -20.21
N SER A 221 5.64 -15.97 -20.02
CA SER A 221 4.54 -16.55 -20.78
C SER A 221 3.65 -17.41 -19.89
N PRO A 222 2.34 -17.47 -20.17
CA PRO A 222 1.46 -18.46 -19.54
C PRO A 222 1.94 -19.91 -19.71
N ASP A 223 2.72 -20.19 -20.75
CA ASP A 223 3.28 -21.52 -21.04
C ASP A 223 4.66 -21.78 -20.43
N ASP A 224 5.35 -20.73 -19.97
CA ASP A 224 6.62 -20.88 -19.26
C ASP A 224 6.36 -21.54 -17.92
N GLY A 225 6.52 -22.85 -17.89
CA GLY A 225 6.55 -23.65 -16.67
C GLY A 225 7.74 -23.21 -15.82
N GLY A 226 7.55 -22.17 -15.03
CA GLY A 226 8.55 -21.79 -14.02
C GLY A 226 8.75 -22.98 -13.10
N SER A 227 9.87 -23.69 -13.30
CA SER A 227 10.35 -24.70 -12.39
C SER A 227 10.74 -24.04 -11.07
N THR A 228 9.75 -23.76 -10.23
CA THR A 228 9.98 -23.63 -8.80
C THR A 228 9.98 -25.03 -8.27
N GLY A 229 11.19 -25.60 -8.15
CA GLY A 229 11.39 -26.96 -7.66
C GLY A 229 10.61 -27.23 -6.38
N THR A 230 9.60 -28.05 -6.51
CA THR A 230 9.13 -28.92 -5.42
C THR A 230 8.34 -30.07 -6.06
N ASN A 231 8.88 -31.27 -5.95
CA ASN A 231 8.19 -32.52 -6.25
C ASN A 231 7.06 -32.74 -5.22
N GLY A 232 5.88 -32.19 -5.47
CA GLY A 232 4.67 -32.50 -4.74
C GLY A 232 3.57 -32.84 -5.74
N VAL A 233 2.98 -34.00 -5.63
CA VAL A 233 1.75 -34.35 -6.36
C VAL A 233 0.65 -33.46 -5.79
N GLY A 234 0.51 -32.24 -6.36
CA GLY A 234 -0.47 -31.26 -5.96
C GLY A 234 -1.88 -31.69 -6.41
N GLY A 235 -2.84 -31.57 -5.52
CA GLY A 235 -4.24 -31.60 -5.91
C GLY A 235 -4.54 -30.49 -6.93
N VAL A 236 -5.50 -30.71 -7.79
CA VAL A 236 -5.86 -29.80 -8.88
C VAL A 236 -6.38 -28.48 -8.27
N ALA A 237 -5.77 -27.34 -8.59
CA ALA A 237 -6.23 -26.00 -8.18
C ALA A 237 -7.49 -25.56 -8.98
N THR A 238 -8.34 -26.54 -9.33
CA THR A 238 -9.47 -26.35 -10.26
C THR A 238 -10.71 -25.77 -9.61
N ASP A 239 -10.75 -25.71 -8.28
CA ASP A 239 -11.98 -25.31 -7.55
C ASP A 239 -12.09 -23.79 -7.36
N VAL A 240 -11.00 -23.05 -7.59
CA VAL A 240 -11.00 -21.59 -7.52
C VAL A 240 -11.71 -21.01 -8.75
N ARG A 241 -12.72 -20.18 -8.51
CA ARG A 241 -13.52 -19.52 -9.56
C ARG A 241 -13.42 -17.99 -9.40
N PRO A 242 -12.46 -17.35 -10.08
CA PRO A 242 -12.36 -15.91 -10.07
C PRO A 242 -13.60 -15.25 -10.71
N VAL A 243 -14.11 -14.21 -10.07
CA VAL A 243 -15.22 -13.38 -10.55
C VAL A 243 -14.67 -11.96 -10.76
N LEU A 244 -15.04 -11.34 -11.88
CA LEU A 244 -14.66 -9.95 -12.17
C LEU A 244 -15.11 -9.04 -11.02
N THR A 245 -14.23 -8.14 -10.58
CA THR A 245 -14.57 -7.09 -9.63
C THR A 245 -14.02 -5.73 -10.06
N LEU A 246 -14.91 -4.74 -10.06
CA LEU A 246 -14.59 -3.33 -10.26
C LEU A 246 -14.78 -2.53 -8.98
N TRP A 247 -15.19 -3.18 -7.89
CA TRP A 247 -15.58 -2.58 -6.63
C TRP A 247 -14.55 -2.82 -5.52
N ARG A 248 -14.30 -1.78 -4.73
CA ARG A 248 -13.70 -1.87 -3.40
C ARG A 248 -14.59 -1.18 -2.37
N PRO A 249 -14.51 -1.54 -1.07
CA PRO A 249 -15.15 -0.74 -0.04
C PRO A 249 -14.58 0.69 -0.08
N PRO A 250 -15.41 1.73 0.06
CA PRO A 250 -14.91 3.09 0.08
C PRO A 250 -14.05 3.32 1.33
N THR A 251 -13.00 4.12 1.17
CA THR A 251 -12.31 4.77 2.28
C THR A 251 -13.10 6.04 2.68
N ASP A 252 -12.75 6.64 3.81
CA ASP A 252 -13.35 7.92 4.22
C ASP A 252 -13.08 9.05 3.19
N ASN A 253 -12.01 8.94 2.40
CA ASN A 253 -11.74 9.86 1.29
C ASN A 253 -12.64 9.65 0.07
N ASP A 254 -13.06 8.42 -0.19
CA ASP A 254 -13.97 8.13 -1.31
C ASP A 254 -15.40 8.59 -0.99
N GLY A 255 -15.80 8.53 0.30
CA GLY A 255 -17.10 8.99 0.77
C GLY A 255 -17.35 8.52 2.20
N MET A 256 -17.58 9.45 3.10
CA MET A 256 -17.80 9.20 4.52
C MET A 256 -19.12 8.44 4.73
N LYS A 257 -19.07 7.09 4.72
CA LYS A 257 -20.27 6.25 4.80
C LYS A 257 -21.08 6.43 6.09
N LEU A 258 -20.44 6.87 7.19
CA LEU A 258 -21.11 7.16 8.46
C LEU A 258 -21.66 8.59 8.55
N ALA A 259 -21.21 9.49 7.67
CA ALA A 259 -21.65 10.88 7.61
C ALA A 259 -22.03 11.27 6.16
N PRO A 260 -23.05 10.63 5.56
CA PRO A 260 -23.41 10.83 4.15
C PRO A 260 -23.84 12.26 3.82
N HIS A 261 -24.25 13.04 4.81
CA HIS A 261 -24.60 14.45 4.65
C HIS A 261 -23.38 15.34 4.27
N LEU A 262 -22.16 14.84 4.49
CA LEU A 262 -20.93 15.52 4.11
C LEU A 262 -20.47 15.18 2.67
N TRP A 263 -21.07 14.21 1.99
CA TRP A 263 -20.69 13.81 0.63
C TRP A 263 -20.63 14.95 -0.41
N PRO A 264 -21.52 15.96 -0.40
CA PRO A 264 -21.42 17.08 -1.32
C PRO A 264 -20.13 17.89 -1.16
N MET A 265 -19.54 17.86 0.03
CA MET A 265 -18.33 18.59 0.39
C MET A 265 -17.07 17.71 0.24
N PHE A 266 -17.17 16.43 0.64
CA PHE A 266 -16.05 15.50 0.76
C PHE A 266 -16.37 14.16 0.06
N GLY A 267 -15.37 13.33 -0.23
CA GLY A 267 -15.51 11.93 -0.63
C GLY A 267 -16.40 11.68 -1.86
N LYS A 268 -16.27 12.46 -2.88
CA LYS A 268 -17.16 12.47 -4.05
C LYS A 268 -17.07 11.21 -4.93
N SER A 269 -16.03 10.41 -4.79
CA SER A 269 -15.82 9.21 -5.61
C SER A 269 -16.89 8.17 -5.39
N LEU A 270 -17.30 7.94 -4.14
CA LEU A 270 -18.34 6.97 -3.80
C LEU A 270 -19.68 7.30 -4.48
N GLY A 271 -20.06 8.59 -4.50
CA GLY A 271 -21.28 9.01 -5.19
C GLY A 271 -21.27 8.63 -6.67
N ARG A 272 -20.16 8.92 -7.38
CA ARG A 272 -19.98 8.52 -8.78
C ARG A 272 -20.05 7.00 -8.96
N TRP A 273 -19.40 6.24 -8.11
CA TRP A 273 -19.40 4.77 -8.20
C TRP A 273 -20.79 4.17 -7.99
N ILE A 274 -21.60 4.74 -7.09
CA ILE A 274 -23.01 4.35 -6.91
C ILE A 274 -23.82 4.66 -8.17
N GLU A 275 -23.69 5.88 -8.74
CA GLU A 275 -24.36 6.29 -9.97
C GLU A 275 -23.96 5.44 -11.18
N GLN A 276 -22.70 4.99 -11.24
CA GLN A 276 -22.18 4.08 -12.26
C GLN A 276 -22.60 2.62 -12.05
N GLY A 277 -23.29 2.29 -10.96
CA GLY A 277 -23.75 0.93 -10.66
C GLY A 277 -22.67 -0.02 -10.13
N LEU A 278 -21.51 0.49 -9.69
CA LEU A 278 -20.38 -0.33 -9.24
C LEU A 278 -20.64 -1.06 -7.91
N THR A 279 -21.66 -0.66 -7.15
CA THR A 279 -22.07 -1.35 -5.92
C THR A 279 -22.84 -2.67 -6.20
N THR A 280 -23.17 -2.93 -7.45
CA THR A 280 -23.79 -4.20 -7.86
C THR A 280 -22.77 -5.34 -7.82
N ARG A 281 -23.25 -6.58 -7.75
CA ARG A 281 -22.35 -7.75 -7.77
C ARG A 281 -22.07 -8.27 -9.19
N ASP A 282 -22.79 -7.78 -10.19
CA ASP A 282 -22.66 -8.21 -11.58
C ASP A 282 -21.93 -7.16 -12.42
N HIS A 283 -20.62 -7.08 -12.21
CA HIS A 283 -19.75 -6.14 -12.92
C HIS A 283 -19.55 -6.51 -14.40
N GLU A 284 -19.82 -7.76 -14.78
CA GLU A 284 -19.69 -8.19 -16.18
C GLU A 284 -20.71 -7.52 -17.11
N THR A 285 -21.79 -7.00 -16.55
CA THR A 285 -22.79 -6.22 -17.33
C THR A 285 -22.33 -4.79 -17.64
N LEU A 286 -21.31 -4.29 -16.94
CA LEU A 286 -20.83 -2.91 -17.04
C LEU A 286 -19.67 -2.74 -18.03
N VAL A 287 -18.95 -3.81 -18.35
CA VAL A 287 -17.72 -3.80 -19.14
C VAL A 287 -17.68 -4.99 -20.11
N GLY A 288 -16.86 -4.88 -21.14
CA GLY A 288 -16.48 -6.05 -21.92
C GLY A 288 -15.52 -6.92 -21.11
N HIS A 289 -15.85 -8.21 -20.90
CA HIS A 289 -14.96 -9.12 -20.18
C HIS A 289 -14.80 -10.44 -20.93
N SER A 290 -13.57 -10.90 -21.08
CA SER A 290 -13.26 -12.27 -21.50
C SER A 290 -12.29 -12.92 -20.51
N HIS A 291 -12.52 -14.18 -20.23
CA HIS A 291 -11.72 -14.98 -19.32
C HIS A 291 -11.35 -16.32 -19.99
N GLU A 292 -10.06 -16.55 -20.15
CA GLU A 292 -9.50 -17.82 -20.58
C GLU A 292 -8.90 -18.56 -19.39
N ARG A 293 -9.16 -19.88 -19.35
CA ARG A 293 -8.67 -20.76 -18.30
C ARG A 293 -7.99 -21.97 -18.91
N HIS A 294 -6.74 -22.21 -18.54
CA HIS A 294 -5.96 -23.35 -19.01
C HIS A 294 -5.37 -24.16 -17.83
N VAL A 295 -5.60 -25.47 -17.82
CA VAL A 295 -5.04 -26.39 -16.81
C VAL A 295 -3.76 -26.99 -17.35
N ARG A 296 -2.65 -26.81 -16.64
CA ARG A 296 -1.34 -27.36 -16.99
C ARG A 296 -1.21 -28.82 -16.55
N ALA A 297 -0.20 -29.51 -17.09
CA ALA A 297 0.07 -30.92 -16.76
C ALA A 297 0.43 -31.16 -15.28
N ASP A 298 0.97 -30.15 -14.58
CA ASP A 298 1.29 -30.18 -13.14
C ASP A 298 0.06 -29.90 -12.25
N GLY A 299 -1.12 -29.71 -12.84
CA GLY A 299 -2.37 -29.38 -12.15
C GLY A 299 -2.52 -27.90 -11.78
N SER A 300 -1.56 -27.05 -12.08
CA SER A 300 -1.73 -25.61 -11.93
C SER A 300 -2.69 -25.05 -13.00
N VAL A 301 -3.31 -23.91 -12.70
CA VAL A 301 -4.30 -23.30 -13.58
C VAL A 301 -3.86 -21.89 -13.95
N VAL A 302 -3.74 -21.63 -15.24
CA VAL A 302 -3.52 -20.29 -15.80
C VAL A 302 -4.86 -19.61 -16.03
N HIS A 303 -4.96 -18.38 -15.58
CA HIS A 303 -6.09 -17.50 -15.85
C HIS A 303 -5.59 -16.28 -16.63
N THR A 304 -6.28 -15.95 -17.71
CA THR A 304 -6.03 -14.73 -18.49
C THR A 304 -7.34 -13.96 -18.61
N HIS A 305 -7.31 -12.69 -18.24
CA HIS A 305 -8.46 -11.80 -18.27
C HIS A 305 -8.17 -10.62 -19.18
N VAL A 306 -9.17 -10.24 -19.97
CA VAL A 306 -9.22 -8.99 -20.72
C VAL A 306 -10.48 -8.25 -20.33
N VAL A 307 -10.32 -7.02 -19.84
CA VAL A 307 -11.42 -6.17 -19.40
C VAL A 307 -11.37 -4.88 -20.21
N ASP A 308 -12.39 -4.65 -21.02
CA ASP A 308 -12.55 -3.44 -21.82
C ASP A 308 -13.52 -2.49 -21.09
N VAL A 309 -12.96 -1.49 -20.42
CA VAL A 309 -13.68 -0.49 -19.61
C VAL A 309 -14.14 0.65 -20.52
N PRO A 310 -15.45 0.92 -20.66
CA PRO A 310 -15.98 1.99 -21.49
C PRO A 310 -15.64 3.38 -20.89
N HIS A 311 -15.64 4.41 -21.73
CA HIS A 311 -15.26 5.77 -21.33
C HIS A 311 -16.19 6.40 -20.29
N GLU A 312 -17.42 5.94 -20.21
CA GLU A 312 -18.43 6.37 -19.25
C GLU A 312 -18.11 5.95 -17.81
N LEU A 313 -17.25 4.92 -17.64
CA LEU A 313 -16.77 4.44 -16.35
C LEU A 313 -15.39 5.02 -16.03
N ASP A 314 -15.26 6.32 -15.98
CA ASP A 314 -14.01 6.96 -15.57
C ASP A 314 -13.81 6.88 -14.04
N ASP A 315 -12.56 6.75 -13.61
CA ASP A 315 -12.15 6.74 -12.20
C ASP A 315 -12.71 5.57 -11.39
N LEU A 316 -12.52 4.35 -11.89
CA LEU A 316 -12.91 3.12 -11.20
C LEU A 316 -12.12 2.91 -9.90
N PRO A 317 -12.71 2.24 -8.89
CA PRO A 317 -11.98 1.85 -7.67
C PRO A 317 -10.89 0.80 -7.93
N ARG A 318 -11.18 -0.20 -8.76
CA ARG A 318 -10.22 -1.24 -9.19
C ARG A 318 -10.63 -1.88 -10.51
N VAL A 319 -9.70 -2.60 -11.14
CA VAL A 319 -9.96 -3.60 -12.19
C VAL A 319 -9.23 -4.87 -11.81
N GLY A 320 -9.96 -5.94 -11.53
CA GLY A 320 -9.39 -7.20 -11.11
C GLY A 320 -10.42 -8.32 -10.95
N VAL A 321 -10.04 -9.33 -10.23
CA VAL A 321 -10.91 -10.46 -9.90
C VAL A 321 -10.89 -10.76 -8.41
N ARG A 322 -11.97 -11.38 -7.93
CA ARG A 322 -12.14 -11.87 -6.57
C ARG A 322 -12.45 -13.36 -6.57
N PHE A 323 -11.93 -14.08 -5.61
CA PHE A 323 -12.32 -15.44 -5.28
C PHE A 323 -12.13 -15.72 -3.79
N ASP A 324 -12.86 -16.71 -3.28
CA ASP A 324 -12.75 -17.12 -1.89
C ASP A 324 -11.99 -18.45 -1.81
N LEU A 325 -11.09 -18.55 -0.81
CA LEU A 325 -10.44 -19.80 -0.43
C LEU A 325 -11.19 -20.40 0.77
N PRO A 326 -11.24 -21.76 0.87
CA PRO A 326 -11.91 -22.42 1.97
C PRO A 326 -11.30 -22.05 3.33
N GLU A 327 -11.97 -22.48 4.41
CA GLU A 327 -11.46 -22.29 5.78
C GLU A 327 -10.06 -22.91 5.99
N GLY A 328 -9.34 -22.41 7.00
CA GLY A 328 -8.07 -22.96 7.42
C GLY A 328 -6.82 -22.22 6.93
N PHE A 329 -6.95 -21.28 6.00
CA PHE A 329 -5.84 -20.42 5.58
C PHE A 329 -5.71 -19.25 6.54
N THR A 330 -4.67 -19.25 7.38
CA THR A 330 -4.48 -18.30 8.49
C THR A 330 -3.27 -17.39 8.34
N ARG A 331 -2.46 -17.56 7.31
CA ARG A 331 -1.28 -16.73 7.04
C ARG A 331 -1.20 -16.41 5.56
N VAL A 332 -0.76 -15.18 5.27
CA VAL A 332 -0.54 -14.68 3.92
C VAL A 332 0.92 -14.30 3.77
N ARG A 333 1.60 -14.82 2.75
CA ARG A 333 2.97 -14.51 2.42
C ARG A 333 3.05 -14.02 0.97
N TRP A 334 3.82 -12.97 0.70
CA TRP A 334 3.93 -12.44 -0.67
C TRP A 334 5.35 -11.97 -0.99
N PHE A 335 5.67 -11.99 -2.27
CA PHE A 335 6.84 -11.30 -2.83
C PHE A 335 6.35 -10.09 -3.62
N GLY A 336 6.60 -8.92 -3.11
CA GLY A 336 6.12 -7.65 -3.62
C GLY A 336 6.50 -6.50 -2.70
N PHE A 337 5.77 -5.38 -2.80
CA PHE A 337 5.93 -4.27 -1.89
C PHE A 337 5.40 -4.61 -0.49
N GLY A 338 6.12 -4.15 0.53
CA GLY A 338 5.78 -4.36 1.93
C GLY A 338 6.75 -3.64 2.87
N PRO A 339 6.71 -4.00 4.17
CA PRO A 339 5.85 -5.01 4.84
C PRO A 339 4.39 -4.62 5.02
N HIS A 340 4.06 -3.32 4.96
CA HIS A 340 2.71 -2.78 5.15
C HIS A 340 1.94 -2.70 3.82
N GLU A 341 0.66 -2.36 3.90
CA GLU A 341 -0.18 -2.12 2.72
C GLU A 341 0.34 -0.95 1.89
N THR A 342 0.11 -1.01 0.60
CA THR A 342 0.55 -0.01 -0.38
C THR A 342 -0.54 0.30 -1.37
N TYR A 343 -0.62 1.57 -1.80
CA TYR A 343 -1.58 2.07 -2.80
C TYR A 343 -0.85 2.90 -3.85
N PRO A 344 -1.41 3.14 -5.03
CA PRO A 344 -0.73 3.85 -6.11
C PRO A 344 -0.09 5.18 -5.71
N ASP A 345 -0.72 5.91 -4.80
CA ASP A 345 -0.30 7.21 -4.27
C ASP A 345 0.26 7.16 -2.83
N ARG A 346 0.47 5.95 -2.27
CA ARG A 346 1.09 5.73 -0.95
C ARG A 346 1.90 4.45 -0.97
N LYS A 347 3.12 4.51 -1.51
CA LYS A 347 4.02 3.36 -1.70
C LYS A 347 5.50 3.71 -1.63
N SER A 348 5.84 4.99 -1.48
CA SER A 348 7.25 5.44 -1.54
C SER A 348 8.08 4.89 -0.38
N SER A 349 7.44 4.58 0.76
CA SER A 349 8.07 3.94 1.92
C SER A 349 8.23 2.42 1.79
N ALA A 350 7.62 1.81 0.78
CA ALA A 350 7.63 0.36 0.62
C ALA A 350 8.99 -0.17 0.14
N LEU A 351 9.26 -1.42 0.48
CA LEU A 351 10.45 -2.15 0.09
C LEU A 351 10.04 -3.44 -0.63
N THR A 352 10.80 -3.84 -1.64
CA THR A 352 10.57 -5.10 -2.37
C THR A 352 11.15 -6.27 -1.59
N GLY A 353 10.34 -7.27 -1.25
CA GLY A 353 10.81 -8.42 -0.48
C GLY A 353 9.76 -9.50 -0.33
N VAL A 354 10.15 -10.55 0.38
CA VAL A 354 9.22 -11.59 0.83
C VAL A 354 8.74 -11.25 2.24
N TRP A 355 7.43 -11.07 2.37
CA TRP A 355 6.78 -10.62 3.58
C TRP A 355 5.70 -11.61 4.02
N GLU A 356 5.27 -11.52 5.28
CA GLU A 356 4.17 -12.31 5.84
C GLU A 356 3.29 -11.42 6.72
N SER A 357 1.96 -11.64 6.70
CA SER A 357 1.00 -10.96 7.57
C SER A 357 -0.16 -11.86 7.97
N ASP A 358 -0.87 -11.45 9.01
CA ASP A 358 -2.14 -12.02 9.42
C ASP A 358 -3.26 -11.41 8.55
N PRO A 359 -4.13 -12.21 7.93
CA PRO A 359 -5.27 -11.70 7.14
C PRO A 359 -6.40 -11.11 8.01
N ASP A 360 -6.32 -11.22 9.34
CA ASP A 360 -7.29 -10.67 10.30
C ASP A 360 -6.90 -9.28 10.84
N GLU A 361 -5.82 -8.69 10.32
CA GLU A 361 -5.37 -7.35 10.73
C GLU A 361 -6.36 -6.28 10.27
N LEU A 362 -6.87 -5.47 11.21
CA LEU A 362 -7.82 -4.39 10.98
C LEU A 362 -7.21 -3.05 11.37
N PRO A 363 -6.55 -2.35 10.45
CA PRO A 363 -5.77 -1.17 10.76
C PRO A 363 -6.58 0.12 10.92
N TYR A 364 -7.92 0.09 10.76
CA TYR A 364 -8.76 1.30 10.79
C TYR A 364 -9.98 1.11 11.67
N LEU A 365 -10.34 2.16 12.42
CA LEU A 365 -11.44 2.16 13.39
C LEU A 365 -12.80 1.90 12.75
N VAL A 366 -13.03 2.46 11.57
CA VAL A 366 -14.21 2.19 10.75
C VAL A 366 -13.83 1.23 9.63
N PRO A 367 -14.51 0.08 9.47
CA PRO A 367 -14.24 -0.87 8.40
C PRO A 367 -14.29 -0.21 7.01
N GLN A 368 -13.24 -0.35 6.25
CA GLN A 368 -13.05 0.25 4.92
C GLN A 368 -12.01 -0.52 4.12
N GLU A 369 -11.72 -0.13 2.88
CA GLU A 369 -10.66 -0.72 2.08
C GLU A 369 -9.33 -0.73 2.82
N HIS A 370 -8.66 -1.88 2.86
CA HIS A 370 -7.33 -2.06 3.43
C HIS A 370 -6.63 -3.30 2.88
N GLY A 371 -5.36 -3.48 3.22
CA GLY A 371 -4.61 -4.71 2.99
C GLY A 371 -4.08 -4.91 1.57
N LEU A 372 -4.14 -3.89 0.68
CA LEU A 372 -3.57 -4.02 -0.66
C LEU A 372 -2.04 -4.15 -0.61
N ARG A 373 -1.49 -5.10 -1.34
CA ARG A 373 -0.05 -5.31 -1.57
C ARG A 373 0.23 -5.10 -3.06
N MET A 374 0.98 -4.07 -3.38
CA MET A 374 1.31 -3.75 -4.76
C MET A 374 2.55 -4.52 -5.24
N GLN A 375 2.70 -4.58 -6.57
CA GLN A 375 3.89 -5.18 -7.20
C GLN A 375 4.12 -6.63 -6.76
N CYS A 376 3.07 -7.41 -6.54
CA CYS A 376 3.20 -8.81 -6.20
C CYS A 376 3.64 -9.64 -7.41
N ARG A 377 4.78 -10.33 -7.28
CA ARG A 377 5.21 -11.38 -8.20
C ARG A 377 4.43 -12.65 -7.88
N TRP A 378 4.14 -12.85 -6.61
CA TRP A 378 3.29 -13.93 -6.12
C TRP A 378 2.75 -13.61 -4.71
N MET A 379 1.64 -14.30 -4.39
CA MET A 379 1.08 -14.37 -3.04
C MET A 379 0.75 -15.81 -2.71
N GLU A 380 1.08 -16.24 -1.50
CA GLU A 380 0.82 -17.59 -0.95
C GLU A 380 -0.12 -17.51 0.24
N PHE A 381 -1.01 -18.45 0.31
CA PHE A 381 -1.94 -18.65 1.42
C PHE A 381 -1.60 -19.97 2.08
N LEU A 382 -1.37 -19.95 3.39
CA LEU A 382 -0.86 -21.10 4.14
C LEU A 382 -1.91 -21.57 5.14
N SER A 383 -2.25 -22.86 5.09
CA SER A 383 -3.09 -23.54 6.08
C SER A 383 -2.26 -24.40 7.02
N GLY A 384 -2.70 -24.53 8.29
CA GLY A 384 -2.06 -25.41 9.27
C GLY A 384 -0.67 -24.94 9.72
N SER A 385 0.01 -25.78 10.50
CA SER A 385 1.40 -25.57 10.91
C SER A 385 2.33 -26.50 10.11
N ALA A 386 3.60 -26.11 9.98
CA ALA A 386 4.62 -26.91 9.30
C ALA A 386 4.78 -28.36 9.86
N SER A 387 4.30 -28.60 11.09
CA SER A 387 4.34 -29.92 11.76
C SER A 387 3.10 -30.79 11.53
N SER A 388 2.02 -30.25 10.90
CA SER A 388 0.73 -30.95 10.75
C SER A 388 0.36 -31.27 9.30
N GLY A 389 1.26 -31.08 8.32
CA GLY A 389 0.97 -31.33 6.91
C GLY A 389 0.04 -30.23 6.35
N GLY A 390 0.51 -29.01 6.32
CA GLY A 390 -0.26 -27.87 5.81
C GLY A 390 -0.39 -27.85 4.30
N GLU A 391 -1.28 -27.02 3.82
CA GLU A 391 -1.50 -26.75 2.41
C GLU A 391 -1.06 -25.33 2.06
N VAL A 392 -0.53 -25.16 0.85
CA VAL A 392 -0.20 -23.84 0.29
C VAL A 392 -0.88 -23.68 -1.06
N ILE A 393 -1.69 -22.64 -1.17
CA ILE A 393 -2.16 -22.14 -2.47
C ILE A 393 -1.32 -20.92 -2.82
N ARG A 394 -0.85 -20.86 -4.07
CA ARG A 394 -0.03 -19.75 -4.57
C ARG A 394 -0.65 -19.16 -5.82
N VAL A 395 -0.77 -17.84 -5.85
CA VAL A 395 -1.08 -17.04 -7.02
C VAL A 395 0.20 -16.39 -7.51
N SER A 396 0.61 -16.67 -8.74
CA SER A 396 1.82 -16.11 -9.36
C SER A 396 1.42 -15.24 -10.54
N ALA A 397 1.86 -14.00 -10.56
CA ALA A 397 1.65 -13.06 -11.66
C ALA A 397 2.42 -13.51 -12.92
N VAL A 398 1.88 -13.22 -14.11
CA VAL A 398 2.49 -13.51 -15.42
C VAL A 398 2.56 -12.23 -16.24
N GLY A 399 3.71 -11.99 -16.85
CA GLY A 399 3.97 -10.83 -17.70
C GLY A 399 4.29 -9.54 -16.94
N GLN A 400 3.52 -9.22 -15.92
CA GLN A 400 3.71 -8.04 -15.06
C GLN A 400 3.34 -8.36 -13.62
N PRO A 401 3.94 -7.68 -12.62
CA PRO A 401 3.46 -7.76 -11.24
C PRO A 401 2.02 -7.29 -11.12
N LEU A 402 1.26 -7.91 -10.20
CA LEU A 402 -0.14 -7.58 -9.94
C LEU A 402 -0.30 -7.00 -8.53
N HIS A 403 -1.46 -6.44 -8.25
CA HIS A 403 -1.82 -5.96 -6.92
C HIS A 403 -2.71 -7.01 -6.27
N MET A 404 -2.42 -7.41 -5.04
CA MET A 404 -3.14 -8.49 -4.39
C MET A 404 -3.52 -8.11 -2.96
N SER A 405 -4.65 -8.61 -2.50
CA SER A 405 -5.06 -8.56 -1.10
C SER A 405 -5.74 -9.86 -0.68
N ALA A 406 -5.72 -10.15 0.61
CA ALA A 406 -6.37 -11.33 1.16
C ALA A 406 -6.82 -11.05 2.59
N LEU A 407 -8.13 -11.10 2.84
CA LEU A 407 -8.77 -10.71 4.10
C LEU A 407 -9.80 -11.75 4.54
N LEU A 408 -10.09 -11.80 5.84
CA LEU A 408 -11.20 -12.60 6.40
C LEU A 408 -12.56 -11.87 6.33
N HIS A 409 -12.65 -10.85 5.50
CA HIS A 409 -13.85 -10.03 5.28
C HIS A 409 -14.08 -9.82 3.80
N THR A 410 -15.34 -9.77 3.39
CA THR A 410 -15.66 -9.39 2.01
C THR A 410 -15.72 -7.86 1.87
N PRO A 411 -15.62 -7.30 0.65
CA PRO A 411 -15.87 -5.89 0.41
C PRO A 411 -17.23 -5.41 0.92
N GLU A 412 -18.25 -6.26 0.84
CA GLU A 412 -19.59 -5.98 1.32
C GLU A 412 -19.62 -5.90 2.86
N ASP A 413 -18.95 -6.81 3.57
CA ASP A 413 -18.83 -6.75 5.03
C ASP A 413 -18.21 -5.43 5.49
N LEU A 414 -17.10 -5.02 4.83
CA LEU A 414 -16.41 -3.78 5.13
C LEU A 414 -17.25 -2.55 4.83
N TYR A 415 -18.09 -2.60 3.78
CA TYR A 415 -18.97 -1.49 3.40
C TYR A 415 -20.17 -1.36 4.33
N ASP A 416 -20.84 -2.47 4.63
CA ASP A 416 -22.11 -2.50 5.35
C ASP A 416 -21.93 -2.33 6.87
N THR A 417 -20.73 -2.55 7.42
CA THR A 417 -20.45 -2.50 8.85
C THR A 417 -19.91 -1.13 9.27
N ALA A 418 -20.55 -0.53 10.27
CA ALA A 418 -20.17 0.79 10.80
C ALA A 418 -19.02 0.71 11.82
N GLU A 419 -18.93 -0.36 12.60
CA GLU A 419 -18.01 -0.49 13.72
C GLU A 419 -17.14 -1.75 13.57
N GLN A 420 -15.85 -1.63 13.84
CA GLN A 420 -14.90 -2.75 13.78
C GLN A 420 -15.36 -3.94 14.65
N GLY A 421 -15.88 -3.68 15.84
CA GLY A 421 -16.36 -4.72 16.76
C GLY A 421 -17.62 -5.46 16.31
N LEU A 422 -18.30 -4.99 15.28
CA LEU A 422 -19.48 -5.62 14.65
C LEU A 422 -19.15 -6.27 13.30
N LEU A 423 -17.92 -6.15 12.83
CA LEU A 423 -17.49 -6.71 11.54
C LEU A 423 -17.57 -8.25 11.60
N PRO A 424 -18.32 -8.90 10.69
CA PRO A 424 -18.42 -10.36 10.67
C PRO A 424 -17.07 -10.94 10.27
N ARG A 425 -16.50 -11.80 11.13
CA ARG A 425 -15.32 -12.57 10.80
C ARG A 425 -15.74 -13.83 10.04
N ARG A 426 -15.19 -14.01 8.86
CA ARG A 426 -15.44 -15.18 8.03
C ARG A 426 -14.38 -16.25 8.26
N ASP A 427 -14.74 -17.51 8.02
CA ASP A 427 -13.78 -18.62 8.09
C ASP A 427 -13.04 -18.81 6.75
N CYS A 428 -13.52 -18.19 5.66
CA CYS A 428 -12.91 -18.22 4.33
C CYS A 428 -12.11 -16.93 4.08
N LEU A 429 -11.05 -17.07 3.29
CA LEU A 429 -10.19 -15.96 2.91
C LEU A 429 -10.64 -15.38 1.57
N THR A 430 -11.08 -14.13 1.54
CA THR A 430 -11.41 -13.39 0.32
C THR A 430 -10.15 -12.82 -0.30
N VAL A 431 -9.82 -13.26 -1.51
CA VAL A 431 -8.61 -12.89 -2.25
C VAL A 431 -8.98 -12.01 -3.43
N HIS A 432 -8.20 -10.94 -3.63
CA HIS A 432 -8.27 -10.10 -4.83
C HIS A 432 -6.96 -10.15 -5.61
N VAL A 433 -7.07 -10.13 -6.93
CA VAL A 433 -5.96 -10.04 -7.88
C VAL A 433 -6.30 -8.96 -8.90
N ASP A 434 -5.63 -7.82 -8.81
CA ASP A 434 -5.93 -6.61 -9.57
C ASP A 434 -4.80 -6.26 -10.53
N VAL A 435 -5.15 -5.83 -11.73
CA VAL A 435 -4.23 -5.19 -12.68
C VAL A 435 -4.14 -3.70 -12.45
N ALA A 436 -5.22 -3.08 -11.94
CA ALA A 436 -5.26 -1.66 -11.63
C ALA A 436 -6.07 -1.41 -10.35
N HIS A 437 -5.61 -0.44 -9.57
CA HIS A 437 -6.25 -0.01 -8.33
C HIS A 437 -6.12 1.51 -8.18
N ARG A 438 -7.17 2.17 -7.69
CA ARG A 438 -7.19 3.60 -7.44
C ARG A 438 -6.38 3.96 -6.20
N GLY A 439 -5.70 5.09 -6.23
CA GLY A 439 -5.09 5.69 -5.04
C GLY A 439 -6.12 6.11 -3.99
N LEU A 440 -5.62 6.55 -2.85
CA LEU A 440 -6.42 6.88 -1.67
C LEU A 440 -6.84 8.35 -1.63
N GLY A 441 -5.97 9.27 -2.08
CA GLY A 441 -6.18 10.70 -1.95
C GLY A 441 -6.24 11.19 -0.50
N THR A 442 -6.84 12.36 -0.31
CA THR A 442 -7.07 13.00 0.99
C THR A 442 -8.44 13.72 1.03
N ALA A 443 -9.40 13.24 0.23
CA ALA A 443 -10.64 13.97 -0.07
C ALA A 443 -11.66 14.03 1.08
N SER A 444 -11.38 13.45 2.24
CA SER A 444 -12.16 13.67 3.46
C SER A 444 -12.15 15.16 3.89
N CYS A 445 -11.02 15.85 3.71
CA CYS A 445 -10.92 17.31 3.82
C CYS A 445 -10.05 17.96 2.73
N GLY A 446 -9.22 17.17 2.05
CA GLY A 446 -8.24 17.62 1.10
C GLY A 446 -8.65 17.41 -0.37
N PRO A 447 -7.68 17.50 -1.28
CA PRO A 447 -7.87 17.18 -2.68
C PRO A 447 -8.17 15.70 -2.90
N ASP A 448 -8.94 15.43 -3.95
CA ASP A 448 -9.16 14.08 -4.45
C ASP A 448 -7.86 13.46 -4.99
N THR A 449 -7.85 12.13 -5.14
CA THR A 449 -6.75 11.36 -5.75
C THR A 449 -6.28 12.03 -7.04
N LEU A 450 -4.97 12.24 -7.15
CA LEU A 450 -4.38 12.84 -8.35
C LEU A 450 -4.70 12.03 -9.61
N PRO A 451 -4.85 12.69 -10.77
CA PRO A 451 -5.17 12.01 -12.02
C PRO A 451 -4.23 10.87 -12.39
N ALA A 452 -2.95 10.95 -11.99
CA ALA A 452 -1.96 9.91 -12.25
C ALA A 452 -2.21 8.61 -11.46
N HIS A 453 -2.99 8.68 -10.39
CA HIS A 453 -3.28 7.56 -9.49
C HIS A 453 -4.74 7.06 -9.59
N ARG A 454 -5.46 7.48 -10.63
CA ARG A 454 -6.82 7.03 -10.94
C ARG A 454 -6.81 5.90 -11.95
N VAL A 455 -7.75 4.97 -11.81
CA VAL A 455 -7.98 3.92 -12.82
C VAL A 455 -8.74 4.52 -14.00
N ARG A 456 -8.16 4.39 -15.19
CA ARG A 456 -8.69 4.97 -16.42
C ARG A 456 -9.49 3.97 -17.23
N PRO A 457 -10.47 4.43 -18.03
CA PRO A 457 -11.11 3.61 -19.05
C PRO A 457 -10.08 3.04 -20.04
N GLY A 458 -10.46 1.98 -20.73
CA GLY A 458 -9.65 1.32 -21.76
C GLY A 458 -9.47 -0.17 -21.50
N ARG A 459 -8.54 -0.77 -22.26
CA ARG A 459 -8.26 -2.21 -22.18
C ARG A 459 -7.26 -2.51 -21.07
N HIS A 460 -7.67 -3.40 -20.17
CA HIS A 460 -6.84 -3.97 -19.10
C HIS A 460 -6.68 -5.47 -19.35
N GLU A 461 -5.44 -5.94 -19.42
CA GLU A 461 -5.11 -7.34 -19.65
C GLU A 461 -4.15 -7.84 -18.57
N PHE A 462 -4.44 -8.99 -17.97
CA PHE A 462 -3.60 -9.58 -16.95
C PHE A 462 -3.76 -11.10 -16.89
N SER A 463 -2.67 -11.74 -16.47
CA SER A 463 -2.63 -13.19 -16.34
C SER A 463 -1.96 -13.59 -15.03
N TYR A 464 -2.38 -14.70 -14.46
CA TYR A 464 -1.78 -15.30 -13.28
C TYR A 464 -1.97 -16.82 -13.28
N VAL A 465 -1.15 -17.48 -12.46
CA VAL A 465 -1.21 -18.93 -12.27
C VAL A 465 -1.61 -19.23 -10.83
N ILE A 466 -2.59 -20.09 -10.64
CA ILE A 466 -2.93 -20.67 -9.34
C ILE A 466 -2.33 -22.06 -9.26
N SER A 467 -1.55 -22.32 -8.23
CA SER A 467 -0.97 -23.63 -7.92
C SER A 467 -1.27 -24.03 -6.48
N ARG A 468 -1.31 -25.35 -6.22
CA ARG A 468 -1.57 -25.92 -4.90
C ARG A 468 -0.51 -26.95 -4.57
N ARG A 469 0.00 -26.96 -3.36
CA ARG A 469 0.97 -27.95 -2.88
C ARG A 469 0.74 -28.28 -1.41
N THR A 470 1.06 -29.49 -1.00
CA THR A 470 1.13 -29.88 0.40
C THR A 470 2.54 -29.64 0.94
N VAL A 471 2.68 -29.18 2.17
CA VAL A 471 3.96 -28.89 2.86
C VAL A 471 4.34 -30.05 3.75
#